data_c0a7fd3a05efde13f004776bcad1ebcc
#
_entry.id   c0a7fd3a05efde13f004776bcad1ebcc
#
_cell.length_a   1.000
_cell.length_b   1.000
_cell.length_c   1.000
_cell.angle_alpha   90.00
_cell.angle_beta   90.00
_cell.angle_gamma   90.00
#
_symmetry.space_group_name_H-M   'P 1'
#
loop_
_entity.id
_entity.type
_entity.pdbx_description
1 polymer ?
#
loop_
_entity_poly.entity_id
_entity_poly.type
_entity_poly.pdbx_seq_one_letter_code
_entity_poly.pdbx_strand_id
1 'polypeptide(L)' 'MQIITLSVGMLGTQCYIVFQPERQDCVVIDPGAEPETIRRAVGDRRIAAILLTHGHFDHIGAVDALRG' A
#
# COMPACT_ATOMS: atom_id res chain seq x y z
N MET A 1 7.38 -7.15 -13.77
CA MET A 1 6.54 -6.65 -12.65
C MET A 1 7.11 -7.16 -11.33
N GLN A 2 7.19 -6.31 -10.35
CA GLN A 2 7.69 -6.66 -9.04
C GLN A 2 6.66 -6.38 -7.96
N ILE A 3 6.72 -7.12 -6.86
CA ILE A 3 5.76 -7.01 -5.78
C ILE A 3 6.53 -6.97 -4.45
N ILE A 4 6.25 -5.94 -3.65
CA ILE A 4 6.74 -5.87 -2.27
C ILE A 4 5.57 -6.27 -1.38
N THR A 5 5.81 -7.25 -0.51
CA THR A 5 4.79 -7.72 0.43
C THR A 5 5.11 -7.22 1.83
N LEU A 6 4.14 -6.57 2.46
CA LEU A 6 4.28 -6.05 3.81
C LEU A 6 3.19 -6.63 4.70
N SER A 7 3.57 -6.96 5.95
CA SER A 7 2.60 -7.36 6.96
C SER A 7 2.36 -6.13 7.85
N VAL A 8 1.16 -5.61 7.87
CA VAL A 8 0.84 -4.37 8.57
C VAL A 8 -0.26 -4.57 9.61
N GLY A 9 -0.19 -3.76 10.66
CA GLY A 9 -1.17 -3.78 11.73
C GLY A 9 -0.97 -4.93 12.69
N MET A 10 -1.77 -4.94 13.76
CA MET A 10 -1.66 -5.94 14.81
C MET A 10 -2.06 -7.32 14.35
N LEU A 11 -2.93 -7.42 13.36
CA LEU A 11 -3.40 -8.68 12.84
C LEU A 11 -2.54 -9.22 11.71
N GLY A 12 -1.49 -8.52 11.32
CA GLY A 12 -0.59 -8.96 10.26
C GLY A 12 -1.25 -9.01 8.89
N THR A 13 -2.09 -8.02 8.58
CA THR A 13 -2.76 -7.95 7.30
C THR A 13 -1.74 -7.74 6.18
N GLN A 14 -1.89 -8.47 5.09
CA GLN A 14 -0.97 -8.36 3.96
C GLN A 14 -1.28 -7.13 3.13
N CYS A 15 -0.24 -6.33 2.88
CA CYS A 15 -0.29 -5.19 1.98
C CYS A 15 0.70 -5.44 0.85
N TYR A 16 0.31 -5.14 -0.37
CA TYR A 16 1.16 -5.38 -1.54
C TYR A 16 1.41 -4.07 -2.27
N ILE A 17 2.66 -3.87 -2.70
CA ILE A 17 3.02 -2.75 -3.56
C ILE A 17 3.51 -3.35 -4.87
N VAL A 18 2.79 -3.08 -5.95
CA VAL A 18 3.08 -3.64 -7.28
C VAL A 18 3.65 -2.53 -8.14
N PHE A 19 4.79 -2.79 -8.78
CA PHE A 19 5.43 -1.80 -9.62
C PHE A 19 6.24 -2.46 -10.73
N GLN A 20 6.59 -1.68 -11.73
CA GLN A 20 7.52 -2.08 -12.77
C GLN A 20 8.78 -1.24 -12.66
N PRO A 21 9.98 -1.86 -12.76
CA PRO A 21 11.23 -1.13 -12.54
C PRO A 21 11.45 0.07 -13.46
N GLU A 22 10.92 0.02 -14.68
CA GLU A 22 11.07 1.09 -15.65
C GLU A 22 10.05 2.22 -15.49
N ARG A 23 9.12 2.11 -14.51
CA ARG A 23 8.09 3.13 -14.28
C ARG A 23 8.29 3.79 -12.93
N GLN A 24 7.83 5.04 -12.82
CA GLN A 24 7.90 5.82 -11.58
C GLN A 24 6.64 5.71 -10.73
N ASP A 25 5.69 4.86 -11.11
CA ASP A 25 4.45 4.70 -10.38
C ASP A 25 4.31 3.29 -9.83
N CYS A 26 3.38 3.14 -8.89
CA CYS A 26 3.07 1.86 -8.28
C CYS A 26 1.58 1.78 -7.94
N VAL A 27 1.13 0.58 -7.62
CA VAL A 27 -0.22 0.33 -7.13
C VAL A 27 -0.09 -0.28 -5.75
N VAL A 28 -0.84 0.26 -4.77
CA VAL A 28 -0.86 -0.25 -3.41
C VAL A 28 -2.15 -1.05 -3.22
N ILE A 29 -2.03 -2.27 -2.72
CA ILE A 29 -3.16 -3.17 -2.50
C ILE A 29 -3.30 -3.43 -1.01
N ASP A 30 -4.48 -3.18 -0.47
CA ASP A 30 -4.85 -3.42 0.92
C ASP A 30 -3.94 -2.71 1.93
N PRO A 31 -3.80 -1.39 1.87
CA PRO A 31 -3.04 -0.66 2.89
C PRO A 31 -3.87 -0.57 4.18
N GLY A 32 -3.77 -1.61 5.01
CA GLY A 32 -4.63 -1.76 6.18
C GLY A 32 -4.24 -0.90 7.37
N ALA A 33 -2.95 -0.64 7.56
CA ALA A 33 -2.44 0.08 8.72
C ALA A 33 -1.02 0.54 8.39
N GLU A 34 -0.41 1.29 9.33
CA GLU A 34 0.98 1.70 9.26
C GLU A 34 1.32 2.43 7.95
N PRO A 35 0.65 3.57 7.68
CA PRO A 35 0.87 4.27 6.41
C PRO A 35 2.32 4.74 6.22
N GLU A 36 3.04 5.02 7.29
CA GLU A 36 4.44 5.43 7.18
C GLU A 36 5.32 4.28 6.71
N THR A 37 5.05 3.05 7.18
CA THR A 37 5.77 1.87 6.73
C THR A 37 5.53 1.64 5.23
N ILE A 38 4.29 1.77 4.80
CA ILE A 38 3.92 1.62 3.40
C ILE A 38 4.57 2.72 2.56
N ARG A 39 4.55 3.95 3.05
CA ARG A 39 5.13 5.09 2.34
C ARG A 39 6.64 4.92 2.15
N ARG A 40 7.34 4.39 3.14
CA ARG A 40 8.77 4.10 3.02
C ARG A 40 9.04 3.05 1.95
N ALA A 41 8.20 2.02 1.91
CA ALA A 41 8.35 0.96 0.92
C ALA A 41 8.05 1.46 -0.50
N VAL A 42 7.10 2.38 -0.64
CA VAL A 42 6.80 3.02 -1.91
C VAL A 42 7.98 3.85 -2.40
N GLY A 43 8.68 4.51 -1.47
CA GLY A 43 9.83 5.35 -1.81
C GLY A 43 9.43 6.55 -2.65
N ASP A 44 10.19 6.78 -3.71
CA ASP A 44 9.95 7.92 -4.59
C ASP A 44 8.88 7.65 -5.66
N ARG A 45 8.32 6.47 -5.68
CA ARG A 45 7.29 6.13 -6.66
C ARG A 45 6.01 6.87 -6.37
N ARG A 46 5.26 7.21 -7.42
CA ARG A 46 3.95 7.81 -7.27
C ARG A 46 2.90 6.69 -7.15
N ILE A 47 1.99 6.83 -6.20
CA ILE A 47 0.90 5.88 -6.04
C ILE A 47 -0.16 6.20 -7.09
N ALA A 48 -0.27 5.36 -8.11
CA ALA A 48 -1.21 5.54 -9.21
C ALA A 48 -2.62 5.09 -8.83
N ALA A 49 -2.73 4.08 -7.97
CA ALA A 49 -4.01 3.56 -7.55
C ALA A 49 -3.87 2.83 -6.23
N ILE A 50 -4.95 2.79 -5.47
CA ILE A 50 -5.06 2.01 -4.24
C ILE A 50 -6.24 1.07 -4.42
N LEU A 51 -6.01 -0.24 -4.27
CA LEU A 51 -7.03 -1.26 -4.43
C LEU A 51 -7.34 -1.90 -3.09
N LEU A 52 -8.60 -2.13 -2.83
CA LEU A 52 -9.06 -2.80 -1.62
C LEU A 52 -9.72 -4.12 -2.01
N THR A 53 -9.16 -5.22 -1.51
CA THR A 53 -9.73 -6.55 -1.75
C THR A 53 -10.77 -6.90 -0.68
N HIS A 54 -10.73 -6.21 0.47
CA HIS A 54 -11.66 -6.40 1.58
C HIS A 54 -12.23 -5.06 2.01
N GLY A 55 -13.51 -5.00 2.29
CA GLY A 55 -14.16 -3.77 2.72
C GLY A 55 -14.10 -3.54 4.22
N HIS A 56 -12.98 -3.81 4.87
CA HIS A 56 -12.81 -3.65 6.31
C HIS A 56 -12.37 -2.24 6.67
N PHE A 57 -12.81 -1.79 7.85
CA PHE A 57 -12.48 -0.45 8.34
C PHE A 57 -10.98 -0.24 8.49
N ASP A 58 -10.25 -1.28 8.86
CA ASP A 58 -8.81 -1.18 9.08
C ASP A 58 -8.06 -0.72 7.84
N HIS A 59 -8.59 -1.02 6.67
CA HIS A 59 -7.96 -0.63 5.41
C HIS A 59 -8.24 0.83 5.06
N ILE A 60 -9.37 1.36 5.51
CA ILE A 60 -9.80 2.70 5.15
C ILE A 60 -8.92 3.77 5.78
N GLY A 61 -8.50 3.57 7.03
CA GLY A 61 -7.67 4.56 7.72
C GLY A 61 -6.36 4.83 7.00
N ALA A 62 -5.67 3.79 6.55
CA ALA A 62 -4.40 3.94 5.85
C ALA A 62 -4.60 4.52 4.44
N VAL A 63 -5.72 4.20 3.79
CA VAL A 63 -6.04 4.77 2.48
C VAL A 63 -6.15 6.29 2.59
N ASP A 64 -6.86 6.79 3.59
CA ASP A 64 -7.02 8.23 3.78
C ASP A 64 -5.67 8.91 4.01
N ALA A 65 -4.80 8.30 4.81
CA ALA A 65 -3.48 8.85 5.09
C ALA A 65 -2.61 8.90 3.83
N LEU A 66 -2.71 7.90 2.96
CA LEU A 66 -1.91 7.84 1.74
C LEU A 66 -2.43 8.80 0.66
N ARG A 67 -3.72 9.08 0.66
CA ARG A 67 -4.31 10.03 -0.28
C ARG A 67 -3.96 11.47 0.05
N GLY A 68 -3.83 11.74 1.33
CA GLY A 68 -3.52 13.08 1.79
C GLY A 68 -2.10 13.45 1.49
#